data_f0270bda7a11d305976e62beca1940fe
#
_entry.id   f0270bda7a11d305976e62beca1940fe
#
_cell.length_a   1.000
_cell.length_b   1.000
_cell.length_c   1.000
_cell.angle_alpha   90.00
_cell.angle_beta   90.00
_cell.angle_gamma   90.00
#
_symmetry.space_group_name_H-M   'P 1'
#
loop_
_entity.id
_entity.type
_entity.pdbx_description
1 polymer ?
#
loop_
_entity_poly.entity_id
_entity_poly.type
_entity_poly.pdbx_seq_one_letter_code
_entity_poly.pdbx_strand_id
1 'polypeptide(L)' 'MQYMSKAQMEKSIERTRKLMQEAAKKLEFIEAAQYRDELLKLEDLMKEKWG' A
#
# COMPACT_ATOMS: atom_id res chain seq x y z
N MET A 1 13.95 17.51 0.19
CA MET A 1 12.91 16.67 0.75
C MET A 1 11.91 16.27 -0.33
N GLN A 2 11.66 14.99 -0.46
CA GLN A 2 10.80 14.47 -1.51
C GLN A 2 9.50 13.97 -0.92
N TYR A 3 8.42 14.51 -1.41
CA TYR A 3 7.09 14.02 -1.05
C TYR A 3 6.43 13.46 -2.29
N MET A 4 5.75 12.35 -2.10
CA MET A 4 4.95 11.80 -3.17
C MET A 4 3.74 12.70 -3.37
N SER A 5 3.39 12.95 -4.63
CA SER A 5 2.16 13.65 -4.93
C SER A 5 0.98 12.74 -4.56
N LYS A 6 -0.21 13.35 -4.47
CA LYS A 6 -1.40 12.55 -4.17
C LYS A 6 -1.59 11.44 -5.21
N ALA A 7 -1.37 11.78 -6.48
CA ALA A 7 -1.52 10.78 -7.54
C ALA A 7 -0.52 9.63 -7.38
N GLN A 8 0.73 9.96 -7.03
CA GLN A 8 1.74 8.93 -6.81
C GLN A 8 1.39 8.07 -5.60
N MET A 9 0.89 8.69 -4.56
CA MET A 9 0.48 7.97 -3.37
C MET A 9 -0.66 7.01 -3.68
N GLU A 10 -1.64 7.45 -4.45
CA GLU A 10 -2.75 6.59 -4.84
C GLU A 10 -2.27 5.42 -5.67
N LYS A 11 -1.33 5.65 -6.57
CA LYS A 11 -0.76 4.57 -7.37
C LYS A 11 -0.01 3.57 -6.51
N SER A 12 0.74 4.05 -5.54
CA SER A 12 1.46 3.17 -4.63
C SER A 12 0.50 2.31 -3.82
N ILE A 13 -0.58 2.91 -3.35
CA ILE A 13 -1.59 2.17 -2.59
C ILE A 13 -2.20 1.07 -3.47
N GLU A 14 -2.54 1.42 -4.69
CA GLU A 14 -3.15 0.47 -5.60
C GLU A 14 -2.20 -0.68 -5.95
N ARG A 15 -0.94 -0.35 -6.20
CA ARG A 15 0.06 -1.37 -6.49
C ARG A 15 0.23 -2.32 -5.31
N THR A 16 0.36 -1.76 -4.11
CA THR A 16 0.56 -2.57 -2.93
C THR A 16 -0.65 -3.47 -2.68
N ARG A 17 -1.85 -2.95 -2.94
CA ARG A 17 -3.06 -3.75 -2.80
C ARG A 17 -3.04 -4.93 -3.76
N LYS A 18 -2.65 -4.70 -5.01
CA LYS A 18 -2.57 -5.78 -5.98
C LYS A 18 -1.55 -6.84 -5.58
N LEU A 19 -0.39 -6.39 -5.12
CA LEU A 19 0.65 -7.31 -4.67
C LEU A 19 0.16 -8.14 -3.48
N MET A 20 -0.55 -7.51 -2.57
CA MET A 20 -1.13 -8.22 -1.44
C MET A 20 -2.11 -9.29 -1.90
N GLN A 21 -2.98 -8.95 -2.84
CA GLN A 21 -3.96 -9.89 -3.35
C GLN A 21 -3.30 -11.06 -4.08
N GLU A 22 -2.28 -10.77 -4.85
CA GLU A 22 -1.56 -11.83 -5.56
C GLU A 22 -0.84 -12.77 -4.60
N ALA A 23 -0.21 -12.21 -3.57
CA ALA A 23 0.45 -13.02 -2.58
C ALA A 23 -0.57 -13.91 -1.85
N ALA A 24 -1.74 -13.38 -1.55
CA ALA A 24 -2.78 -14.16 -0.91
C ALA A 24 -3.26 -15.30 -1.80
N LYS A 25 -3.39 -15.04 -3.10
CA LYS A 25 -3.79 -16.09 -4.04
C LYS A 25 -2.78 -17.21 -4.10
N LYS A 26 -1.51 -16.87 -3.97
CA LYS A 26 -0.44 -17.87 -3.99
C LYS A 26 -0.19 -18.49 -2.63
N LEU A 27 -1.00 -18.14 -1.65
CA LEU A 27 -0.87 -18.62 -0.27
C LEU A 27 0.44 -18.20 0.37
N GLU A 28 1.00 -17.07 -0.09
CA GLU A 28 2.19 -16.47 0.49
C GLU A 28 1.78 -15.53 1.60
N PHE A 29 1.40 -16.11 2.72
CA PHE A 29 0.75 -15.34 3.78
C PHE A 29 1.68 -14.35 4.47
N ILE A 30 2.96 -14.69 4.58
CA ILE A 30 3.92 -13.79 5.20
C ILE A 30 4.07 -12.53 4.34
N GLU A 31 4.21 -12.72 3.04
CA GLU A 31 4.33 -11.59 2.13
C GLU A 31 3.05 -10.78 2.06
N ALA A 32 1.92 -11.48 2.04
CA ALA A 32 0.63 -10.79 2.03
C ALA A 32 0.48 -9.90 3.26
N ALA A 33 0.91 -10.39 4.42
CA ALA A 33 0.86 -9.61 5.64
C ALA A 33 1.75 -8.38 5.58
N GLN A 34 2.94 -8.52 4.98
CA GLN A 34 3.85 -7.40 4.82
C GLN A 34 3.26 -6.33 3.90
N TYR A 35 2.65 -6.75 2.81
CA TYR A 35 1.99 -5.81 1.91
C TYR A 35 0.82 -5.12 2.59
N ARG A 36 0.10 -5.85 3.42
CA ARG A 36 -1.02 -5.28 4.16
C ARG A 36 -0.53 -4.20 5.12
N ASP A 37 0.55 -4.48 5.86
CA ASP A 37 1.11 -3.49 6.78
C ASP A 37 1.53 -2.24 6.03
N GLU A 38 2.16 -2.42 4.88
CA GLU A 38 2.60 -1.31 4.07
C GLU A 38 1.41 -0.51 3.54
N LEU A 39 0.38 -1.21 3.12
CA LEU A 39 -0.84 -0.57 2.63
C LEU A 39 -1.47 0.30 3.71
N LEU A 40 -1.54 -0.21 4.94
CA LEU A 40 -2.10 0.56 6.03
C LEU A 40 -1.29 1.80 6.34
N LYS A 41 0.03 1.70 6.26
CA LYS A 41 0.89 2.87 6.47
C LYS A 41 0.67 3.92 5.39
N LEU A 42 0.55 3.48 4.15
CA LEU A 42 0.31 4.40 3.05
C LEU A 42 -1.04 5.10 3.20
N GLU A 43 -2.05 4.34 3.60
CA GLU A 43 -3.37 4.92 3.81
C GLU A 43 -3.37 5.93 4.95
N ASP A 44 -2.64 5.64 6.02
CA ASP A 44 -2.51 6.57 7.12
C ASP A 44 -1.84 7.86 6.70
N LEU A 45 -0.75 7.75 5.94
CA LEU A 45 -0.05 8.92 5.43
C LEU A 45 -0.96 9.75 4.54
N MET A 46 -1.72 9.09 3.69
CA MET A 46 -2.63 9.77 2.80
C MET A 46 -3.70 10.50 3.59
N LYS A 47 -4.20 9.87 4.62
CA LYS A 47 -5.23 10.47 5.47
C LYS A 47 -4.70 11.71 6.17
N GLU A 48 -3.46 11.66 6.65
CA GLU A 48 -2.86 12.80 7.33
C GLU A 48 -2.66 13.97 6.39
N LYS A 49 -2.26 13.68 5.15
CA LYS A 49 -1.92 14.75 4.21
C LYS A 49 -3.12 15.29 3.45
N TRP A 50 -4.03 14.43 3.04
CA TRP A 50 -5.11 14.83 2.15
C TRP A 50 -6.48 14.44 2.66
N GLY A 51 -6.51 13.75 3.74
CA GLY A 51 -7.74 13.29 4.31
C GLY A 51 -8.42 14.30 5.17
#